data_13b0f54236effb880e3753a698293f3b
#
_entry.id   13b0f54236effb880e3753a698293f3b
#
_cell.length_a   1.000
_cell.length_b   1.000
_cell.length_c   1.000
_cell.angle_alpha   90.00
_cell.angle_beta   90.00
_cell.angle_gamma   90.00
#
_symmetry.space_group_name_H-M   'P 1'
#
loop_
_entity.id
_entity.type
_entity.pdbx_description
1 polymer ?
#
loop_
_entity_poly.entity_id
_entity_poly.type
_entity_poly.pdbx_seq_one_letter_code
_entity_poly.pdbx_strand_id
1 'polypeptide(L)'
;IICLGDYVTDSPYPERTMDLLYQMRKEHECYMIHGNREDYLLDNVGNKAGWKPSSANGTLYYTLQHMRPEDFAFFKTLPTERELRIQGCPVLYLCHGTPGRVRGNVHEEEGLKEKVLKELPYPYLLGGHSHHQEIDSMYGKTYINPGSLGFAVDNVGRHAQFAILTGVSEKWEPAFLSIPYDVDGYLRAFSESGVDEFGMVLNRAIKKSLVTGVNYFYHCILAM
;
A
#
# COMPACT_ATOMS: atom_id res chain seq x y z
N ILE A 1 3.25 13.81 -6.81
CA ILE A 1 2.62 12.81 -5.92
C ILE A 1 3.51 11.57 -5.91
N ILE A 2 3.76 10.98 -4.72
CA ILE A 2 4.53 9.75 -4.56
C ILE A 2 3.58 8.64 -4.13
N CYS A 3 3.58 7.50 -4.84
CA CYS A 3 2.79 6.33 -4.51
C CYS A 3 3.70 5.12 -4.34
N LEU A 4 3.59 4.46 -3.18
CA LEU A 4 4.53 3.42 -2.75
C LEU A 4 4.03 1.98 -3.00
N GLY A 5 3.13 1.77 -3.98
CA GLY A 5 2.63 0.44 -4.34
C GLY A 5 1.34 0.04 -3.62
N ASP A 6 0.87 -1.19 -3.91
CA ASP A 6 -0.35 -1.78 -3.37
C ASP A 6 -1.61 -0.94 -3.67
N TYR A 7 -1.85 -0.68 -4.97
CA TYR A 7 -2.91 0.23 -5.44
C TYR A 7 -4.31 -0.35 -5.29
N VAL A 8 -4.45 -1.64 -5.51
CA VAL A 8 -5.74 -2.35 -5.52
C VAL A 8 -5.60 -3.69 -4.79
N THR A 9 -6.64 -4.31 -4.46
CA THR A 9 -6.93 -5.58 -3.79
C THR A 9 -7.63 -5.38 -2.43
N ASP A 10 -8.23 -6.44 -1.93
CA ASP A 10 -8.89 -6.51 -0.62
C ASP A 10 -9.94 -5.41 -0.38
N SER A 11 -10.49 -4.87 -1.47
CA SER A 11 -11.36 -3.70 -1.50
C SER A 11 -12.39 -3.83 -2.64
N PRO A 12 -13.57 -3.22 -2.52
CA PRO A 12 -14.53 -3.13 -3.61
C PRO A 12 -14.04 -2.18 -4.71
N TYR A 13 -14.55 -2.38 -5.92
CA TYR A 13 -14.37 -1.48 -7.08
C TYR A 13 -12.92 -1.16 -7.49
N PRO A 14 -12.06 -2.18 -7.73
CA PRO A 14 -10.67 -1.92 -8.14
C PRO A 14 -10.57 -1.12 -9.44
N GLU A 15 -11.52 -1.28 -10.38
CA GLU A 15 -11.61 -0.53 -11.62
C GLU A 15 -11.76 0.99 -11.39
N ARG A 16 -12.53 1.39 -10.38
CA ARG A 16 -12.70 2.82 -10.03
C ARG A 16 -11.42 3.40 -9.43
N THR A 17 -10.70 2.60 -8.65
CA THR A 17 -9.39 3.01 -8.11
C THR A 17 -8.41 3.23 -9.25
N MET A 18 -8.38 2.33 -10.25
CA MET A 18 -7.51 2.49 -11.41
C MET A 18 -7.87 3.72 -12.25
N ASP A 19 -9.16 3.99 -12.45
CA ASP A 19 -9.60 5.20 -13.15
C ASP A 19 -9.13 6.48 -12.45
N LEU A 20 -9.24 6.52 -11.12
CA LEU A 20 -8.75 7.63 -10.31
C LEU A 20 -7.22 7.77 -10.38
N LEU A 21 -6.47 6.67 -10.36
CA LEU A 21 -5.01 6.68 -10.54
C LEU A 21 -4.61 7.21 -11.91
N TYR A 22 -5.31 6.83 -12.97
CA TYR A 22 -5.06 7.37 -14.32
C TYR A 22 -5.38 8.84 -14.42
N GLN A 23 -6.49 9.30 -13.81
CA GLN A 23 -6.82 10.71 -13.75
C GLN A 23 -5.72 11.50 -13.01
N MET A 24 -5.33 11.06 -11.84
CA MET A 24 -4.27 11.68 -11.01
C MET A 24 -2.96 11.82 -11.81
N ARG A 25 -2.58 10.80 -12.57
CA ARG A 25 -1.37 10.84 -13.43
C ARG A 25 -1.47 11.81 -14.60
N LYS A 26 -2.66 12.15 -15.06
CA LYS A 26 -2.87 13.17 -16.11
C LYS A 26 -2.78 14.59 -15.55
N GLU A 27 -3.21 14.78 -14.32
CA GLU A 27 -3.34 16.09 -13.69
C GLU A 27 -2.08 16.48 -12.91
N HIS A 28 -1.28 15.49 -12.46
CA HIS A 28 -0.14 15.71 -11.59
C HIS A 28 1.09 14.91 -12.02
N GLU A 29 2.26 15.41 -11.68
CA GLU A 29 3.50 14.64 -11.76
C GLU A 29 3.48 13.54 -10.67
N CYS A 30 3.56 12.28 -11.10
CA CYS A 30 3.43 11.13 -10.23
C CYS A 30 4.67 10.24 -10.30
N TYR A 31 5.22 9.94 -9.12
CA TYR A 31 6.31 8.98 -8.93
C TYR A 31 5.75 7.73 -8.27
N MET A 32 5.65 6.66 -9.04
CA MET A 32 4.97 5.44 -8.62
C MET A 32 5.94 4.27 -8.65
N ILE A 33 5.81 3.38 -7.69
CA ILE A 33 6.53 2.12 -7.61
C ILE A 33 5.55 0.95 -7.45
N HIS A 34 6.04 -0.24 -7.60
CA HIS A 34 5.35 -1.51 -7.56
C HIS A 34 5.35 -2.07 -6.13
N GLY A 35 4.21 -2.54 -5.65
CA GLY A 35 4.06 -3.20 -4.36
C GLY A 35 3.86 -4.70 -4.51
N ASN A 36 3.70 -5.43 -3.40
CA ASN A 36 3.52 -6.88 -3.46
C ASN A 36 2.13 -7.29 -3.97
N ARG A 37 1.14 -6.41 -3.93
CA ARG A 37 -0.19 -6.70 -4.48
C ARG A 37 -0.15 -6.69 -6.00
N GLU A 38 0.65 -5.83 -6.62
CA GLU A 38 0.89 -5.85 -8.05
C GLU A 38 1.60 -7.14 -8.46
N ASP A 39 2.59 -7.66 -7.69
CA ASP A 39 3.20 -8.97 -7.92
C ASP A 39 2.16 -10.09 -7.96
N TYR A 40 1.31 -10.16 -6.91
CA TYR A 40 0.28 -11.20 -6.83
C TYR A 40 -0.70 -11.15 -8.00
N LEU A 41 -1.08 -9.95 -8.44
CA LEU A 41 -1.94 -9.79 -9.60
C LEU A 41 -1.25 -10.23 -10.88
N LEU A 42 0.00 -9.81 -11.10
CA LEU A 42 0.77 -10.15 -12.31
C LEU A 42 1.09 -11.64 -12.40
N ASP A 43 1.45 -12.28 -11.29
CA ASP A 43 1.73 -13.72 -11.21
C ASP A 43 0.49 -14.57 -11.50
N ASN A 44 -0.70 -14.03 -11.32
CA ASN A 44 -1.97 -14.74 -11.48
C ASN A 44 -2.80 -14.32 -12.71
N VAL A 45 -2.26 -13.47 -13.57
CA VAL A 45 -2.90 -13.15 -14.86
C VAL A 45 -3.07 -14.42 -15.68
N GLY A 46 -4.32 -14.77 -16.00
CA GLY A 46 -4.64 -15.96 -16.79
C GLY A 46 -4.71 -17.28 -15.99
N ASN A 47 -4.28 -17.30 -14.74
CA ASN A 47 -4.32 -18.49 -13.86
C ASN A 47 -5.51 -18.45 -12.90
N LYS A 48 -6.71 -18.28 -13.44
CA LYS A 48 -7.95 -18.14 -12.62
C LYS A 48 -8.52 -19.48 -12.16
N ALA A 49 -8.03 -20.61 -12.69
CA ALA A 49 -8.68 -21.91 -12.52
C ALA A 49 -8.49 -22.59 -11.16
N GLY A 50 -7.51 -22.19 -10.38
CA GLY A 50 -7.23 -22.79 -9.05
C GLY A 50 -7.81 -22.04 -7.84
N TRP A 51 -8.47 -20.91 -8.06
CA TRP A 51 -8.92 -20.04 -6.99
C TRP A 51 -10.30 -20.44 -6.48
N LYS A 52 -10.44 -20.54 -5.16
CA LYS A 52 -11.73 -20.79 -4.51
C LYS A 52 -12.18 -19.51 -3.80
N PRO A 53 -13.46 -19.11 -3.95
CA PRO A 53 -13.99 -17.91 -3.29
C PRO A 53 -13.83 -17.89 -1.76
N SER A 54 -13.78 -19.07 -1.13
CA SER A 54 -13.61 -19.23 0.32
C SER A 54 -12.16 -19.17 0.80
N SER A 55 -11.17 -19.05 -0.11
CA SER A 55 -9.76 -18.94 0.26
C SER A 55 -9.41 -17.51 0.72
N ALA A 56 -8.27 -17.37 1.39
CA ALA A 56 -7.67 -16.06 1.71
C ALA A 56 -7.46 -15.19 0.46
N ASN A 57 -7.34 -15.83 -0.68
CA ASN A 57 -7.07 -15.18 -1.96
C ASN A 57 -8.34 -14.79 -2.72
N GLY A 58 -9.53 -14.95 -2.15
CA GLY A 58 -10.78 -14.65 -2.85
C GLY A 58 -10.90 -13.20 -3.27
N THR A 59 -10.45 -12.26 -2.45
CA THR A 59 -10.44 -10.82 -2.77
C THR A 59 -9.48 -10.50 -3.92
N LEU A 60 -8.34 -11.17 -3.98
CA LEU A 60 -7.42 -11.07 -5.12
C LEU A 60 -8.06 -11.61 -6.41
N TYR A 61 -8.79 -12.73 -6.32
CA TYR A 61 -9.53 -13.27 -7.46
C TYR A 61 -10.61 -12.30 -7.95
N TYR A 62 -11.37 -11.70 -7.04
CA TYR A 62 -12.32 -10.63 -7.36
C TYR A 62 -11.63 -9.49 -8.11
N THR A 63 -10.50 -9.00 -7.60
CA THR A 63 -9.73 -7.94 -8.23
C THR A 63 -9.29 -8.32 -9.64
N LEU A 64 -8.75 -9.54 -9.84
CA LEU A 64 -8.34 -10.05 -11.16
C LEU A 64 -9.48 -10.06 -12.18
N GLN A 65 -10.72 -10.28 -11.75
CA GLN A 65 -11.89 -10.29 -12.64
C GLN A 65 -12.38 -8.91 -13.03
N HIS A 66 -12.08 -7.88 -12.23
CA HIS A 66 -12.50 -6.51 -12.44
C HIS A 66 -11.39 -5.63 -13.04
N MET A 67 -10.17 -6.16 -13.18
CA MET A 67 -9.05 -5.47 -13.80
C MET A 67 -9.07 -5.62 -15.33
N ARG A 68 -8.70 -4.57 -16.01
CA ARG A 68 -8.58 -4.50 -17.47
C ARG A 68 -7.17 -4.91 -17.93
N PRO A 69 -6.97 -5.36 -19.18
CA PRO A 69 -5.65 -5.66 -19.72
C PRO A 69 -4.65 -4.51 -19.61
N GLU A 70 -5.11 -3.27 -19.81
CA GLU A 70 -4.30 -2.06 -19.67
C GLU A 70 -3.81 -1.82 -18.25
N ASP A 71 -4.55 -2.22 -17.23
CA ASP A 71 -4.17 -2.08 -15.82
C ASP A 71 -2.96 -2.98 -15.50
N PHE A 72 -2.98 -4.24 -15.99
CA PHE A 72 -1.83 -5.14 -15.88
C PHE A 72 -0.64 -4.65 -16.69
N ALA A 73 -0.87 -4.12 -17.89
CA ALA A 73 0.19 -3.52 -18.69
C ALA A 73 0.83 -2.35 -17.95
N PHE A 74 0.04 -1.51 -17.31
CA PHE A 74 0.52 -0.41 -16.49
C PHE A 74 1.38 -0.91 -15.32
N PHE A 75 0.93 -1.88 -14.53
CA PHE A 75 1.69 -2.41 -13.41
C PHE A 75 3.06 -2.96 -13.83
N LYS A 76 3.16 -3.61 -14.98
CA LYS A 76 4.44 -4.07 -15.54
C LYS A 76 5.44 -2.96 -15.84
N THR A 77 4.98 -1.71 -15.98
CA THR A 77 5.86 -0.55 -16.24
C THR A 77 6.42 0.06 -14.96
N LEU A 78 5.87 -0.29 -13.79
CA LEU A 78 6.28 0.28 -12.53
C LEU A 78 7.60 -0.35 -12.05
N PRO A 79 8.59 0.44 -11.63
CA PRO A 79 9.78 -0.09 -10.99
C PRO A 79 9.44 -0.56 -9.57
N THR A 80 10.17 -1.55 -9.05
CA THR A 80 10.06 -2.01 -7.66
C THR A 80 10.66 -1.02 -6.67
N GLU A 81 11.64 -0.23 -7.13
CA GLU A 81 12.37 0.76 -6.34
C GLU A 81 12.74 1.95 -7.21
N ARG A 82 12.92 3.11 -6.59
CA ARG A 82 13.22 4.33 -7.35
C ARG A 82 14.02 5.34 -6.54
N GLU A 83 15.07 5.90 -7.16
CA GLU A 83 15.66 7.16 -6.69
C GLU A 83 14.83 8.32 -7.21
N LEU A 84 14.45 9.23 -6.31
CA LEU A 84 13.79 10.47 -6.67
C LEU A 84 14.68 11.65 -6.31
N ARG A 85 15.05 12.42 -7.33
CA ARG A 85 15.88 13.61 -7.23
C ARG A 85 15.08 14.85 -7.56
N ILE A 86 14.84 15.68 -6.56
CA ILE A 86 14.15 16.97 -6.69
C ILE A 86 15.19 18.06 -6.47
N GLN A 87 15.22 19.03 -7.37
CA GLN A 87 16.22 20.10 -7.31
C GLN A 87 16.17 20.84 -5.97
N GLY A 88 17.33 21.00 -5.35
CA GLY A 88 17.45 21.67 -4.04
C GLY A 88 17.06 20.81 -2.83
N CYS A 89 16.74 19.55 -3.04
CA CYS A 89 16.36 18.63 -1.96
C CYS A 89 17.23 17.37 -1.92
N PRO A 90 17.40 16.73 -0.75
CA PRO A 90 18.08 15.45 -0.65
C PRO A 90 17.36 14.35 -1.42
N VAL A 91 18.11 13.37 -1.90
CA VAL A 91 17.57 12.21 -2.63
C VAL A 91 16.65 11.41 -1.71
N LEU A 92 15.46 11.08 -2.23
CA LEU A 92 14.54 10.12 -1.64
C LEU A 92 14.74 8.77 -2.34
N TYR A 93 14.94 7.70 -1.59
CA TYR A 93 14.90 6.35 -2.09
C TYR A 93 13.55 5.73 -1.76
N LEU A 94 12.84 5.27 -2.78
CA LEU A 94 11.49 4.73 -2.68
C LEU A 94 11.55 3.20 -2.80
N CYS A 95 10.98 2.47 -1.86
CA CYS A 95 10.69 1.05 -1.97
C CYS A 95 9.36 0.74 -1.31
N HIS A 96 8.68 -0.34 -1.71
CA HIS A 96 7.43 -0.73 -1.06
C HIS A 96 7.69 -1.35 0.32
N GLY A 97 8.52 -2.36 0.38
CA GLY A 97 8.90 -3.06 1.60
C GLY A 97 10.24 -2.58 2.17
N THR A 98 11.29 -3.37 1.97
CA THR A 98 12.68 -3.00 2.28
C THR A 98 13.51 -2.98 1.01
N PRO A 99 14.63 -2.25 0.94
CA PRO A 99 15.51 -2.27 -0.22
C PRO A 99 15.84 -3.70 -0.67
N GLY A 100 15.65 -3.98 -1.96
CA GLY A 100 15.83 -5.31 -2.56
C GLY A 100 14.72 -6.33 -2.27
N ARG A 101 13.71 -6.00 -1.45
CA ARG A 101 12.65 -6.94 -1.06
C ARG A 101 11.27 -6.25 -1.02
N VAL A 102 10.49 -6.39 -2.08
CA VAL A 102 9.14 -5.80 -2.18
C VAL A 102 8.24 -6.25 -1.02
N ARG A 103 8.37 -7.51 -0.56
CA ARG A 103 7.60 -8.09 0.56
C ARG A 103 8.31 -7.96 1.92
N GLY A 104 9.42 -7.21 1.99
CA GLY A 104 10.14 -6.99 3.24
C GLY A 104 9.38 -6.03 4.15
N ASN A 105 9.44 -6.29 5.46
CA ASN A 105 8.89 -5.36 6.45
C ASN A 105 10.00 -4.98 7.42
N VAL A 106 10.22 -3.68 7.62
CA VAL A 106 11.26 -3.17 8.53
C VAL A 106 11.05 -3.60 9.99
N HIS A 107 9.85 -4.08 10.33
CA HIS A 107 9.47 -4.61 11.64
C HIS A 107 9.46 -6.16 11.70
N GLU A 108 9.89 -6.83 10.64
CA GLU A 108 9.89 -8.31 10.53
C GLU A 108 10.80 -8.97 11.58
N GLU A 109 11.92 -8.31 11.87
CA GLU A 109 12.92 -8.74 12.87
C GLU A 109 13.40 -7.55 13.70
N GLU A 110 13.74 -7.79 14.95
CA GLU A 110 14.38 -6.79 15.81
C GLU A 110 15.73 -6.32 15.19
N GLY A 111 15.93 -5.02 15.11
CA GLY A 111 17.13 -4.42 14.51
C GLY A 111 17.19 -4.39 12.98
N LEU A 112 16.20 -4.95 12.27
CA LEU A 112 16.20 -4.93 10.79
C LEU A 112 16.13 -3.51 10.24
N LYS A 113 15.29 -2.65 10.79
CA LYS A 113 15.20 -1.23 10.39
C LYS A 113 16.53 -0.52 10.56
N GLU A 114 17.21 -0.76 11.68
CA GLU A 114 18.54 -0.24 11.97
C GLU A 114 19.57 -0.68 10.93
N LYS A 115 19.60 -1.97 10.62
CA LYS A 115 20.48 -2.55 9.59
C LYS A 115 20.21 -1.92 8.23
N VAL A 116 18.95 -1.84 7.81
CA VAL A 116 18.54 -1.24 6.53
C VAL A 116 19.03 0.21 6.44
N LEU A 117 18.77 1.02 7.46
CA LEU A 117 19.20 2.41 7.45
C LEU A 117 20.72 2.56 7.50
N LYS A 118 21.43 1.70 8.22
CA LYS A 118 22.90 1.72 8.25
C LYS A 118 23.52 1.44 6.88
N GLU A 119 22.96 0.49 6.13
CA GLU A 119 23.45 0.07 4.83
C GLU A 119 22.98 0.96 3.66
N LEU A 120 21.88 1.71 3.85
CA LEU A 120 21.29 2.56 2.81
C LEU A 120 22.28 3.63 2.33
N PRO A 121 22.55 3.78 1.01
CA PRO A 121 23.43 4.83 0.51
C PRO A 121 22.79 6.22 0.41
N TYR A 122 21.51 6.35 0.74
CA TYR A 122 20.71 7.56 0.59
C TYR A 122 20.32 8.16 1.95
N PRO A 123 20.10 9.48 2.04
CA PRO A 123 19.72 10.14 3.30
C PRO A 123 18.28 9.85 3.73
N TYR A 124 17.39 9.53 2.78
CA TYR A 124 15.98 9.27 3.06
C TYR A 124 15.50 7.98 2.39
N LEU A 125 14.76 7.16 3.15
CA LEU A 125 14.05 5.97 2.70
C LEU A 125 12.55 6.20 2.90
N LEU A 126 11.77 6.15 1.81
CA LEU A 126 10.32 6.10 1.85
C LEU A 126 9.87 4.66 1.64
N GLY A 127 9.19 4.10 2.64
CA GLY A 127 8.65 2.74 2.63
C GLY A 127 7.13 2.72 2.79
N GLY A 128 6.52 1.60 2.47
CA GLY A 128 5.10 1.31 2.62
C GLY A 128 4.88 -0.01 3.38
N HIS A 129 4.07 -0.90 2.82
CA HIS A 129 3.85 -2.31 3.20
C HIS A 129 3.33 -2.56 4.63
N SER A 130 3.94 -1.94 5.65
CA SER A 130 3.54 -2.13 7.05
C SER A 130 2.23 -1.43 7.41
N HIS A 131 1.80 -0.44 6.61
CA HIS A 131 0.64 0.42 6.85
C HIS A 131 0.72 1.23 8.16
N HIS A 132 1.90 1.31 8.79
CA HIS A 132 2.16 2.17 9.94
C HIS A 132 2.64 3.54 9.49
N GLN A 133 2.04 4.58 10.07
CA GLN A 133 2.49 5.95 9.85
C GLN A 133 3.64 6.24 10.82
N GLU A 134 4.87 6.32 10.31
CA GLU A 134 6.05 6.45 11.16
C GLU A 134 7.19 7.26 10.52
N ILE A 135 8.03 7.81 11.38
CA ILE A 135 9.32 8.42 11.04
C ILE A 135 10.37 7.99 12.05
N ASP A 136 11.50 7.51 11.55
CA ASP A 136 12.66 7.16 12.37
C ASP A 136 13.93 7.71 11.75
N SER A 137 14.79 8.30 12.58
CA SER A 137 16.08 8.84 12.13
C SER A 137 17.23 8.24 12.92
N MET A 138 18.17 7.61 12.21
CA MET A 138 19.39 7.03 12.78
C MET A 138 20.52 7.02 11.74
N TYR A 139 21.76 7.09 12.19
CA TYR A 139 22.95 7.11 11.32
C TYR A 139 22.95 8.25 10.28
N GLY A 140 22.32 9.39 10.58
CA GLY A 140 22.17 10.50 9.64
C GLY A 140 21.21 10.22 8.48
N LYS A 141 20.38 9.20 8.58
CA LYS A 141 19.37 8.78 7.58
C LYS A 141 18.00 8.73 8.20
N THR A 142 16.97 8.92 7.39
CA THR A 142 15.58 8.97 7.86
C THR A 142 14.70 8.00 7.06
N TYR A 143 14.00 7.14 7.78
CA TYR A 143 12.91 6.32 7.25
C TYR A 143 11.59 7.03 7.46
N ILE A 144 10.74 7.04 6.44
CA ILE A 144 9.39 7.62 6.46
C ILE A 144 8.43 6.61 5.85
N ASN A 145 7.37 6.27 6.60
CA ASN A 145 6.25 5.53 6.08
C ASN A 145 4.98 6.39 6.25
N PRO A 146 4.28 6.74 5.16
CA PRO A 146 3.12 7.63 5.23
C PRO A 146 1.86 6.95 5.79
N GLY A 147 1.90 5.66 6.11
CA GLY A 147 0.73 4.86 6.45
C GLY A 147 0.00 4.34 5.20
N SER A 148 -1.29 4.11 5.31
CA SER A 148 -2.13 3.56 4.25
C SER A 148 -3.39 4.38 4.03
N LEU A 149 -3.71 4.64 2.76
CA LEU A 149 -4.98 5.28 2.37
C LEU A 149 -6.17 4.33 2.56
N GLY A 150 -5.97 3.03 2.28
CA GLY A 150 -7.05 2.05 2.26
C GLY A 150 -7.27 1.35 3.58
N PHE A 151 -6.18 0.90 4.23
CA PHE A 151 -6.26 0.15 5.48
C PHE A 151 -5.08 0.49 6.39
N ALA A 152 -5.17 1.63 7.07
CA ALA A 152 -4.20 2.03 8.07
C ALA A 152 -4.23 1.08 9.28
N VAL A 153 -3.07 0.69 9.78
CA VAL A 153 -2.96 -0.17 10.98
C VAL A 153 -3.20 0.63 12.25
N ASP A 154 -2.73 1.86 12.28
CA ASP A 154 -3.07 2.85 13.30
C ASP A 154 -4.50 3.33 13.07
N ASN A 155 -5.40 3.29 14.03
CA ASN A 155 -6.85 3.56 13.86
C ASN A 155 -7.59 2.60 12.92
N VAL A 156 -7.01 1.51 12.63
CA VAL A 156 -7.51 0.33 11.90
C VAL A 156 -8.55 0.64 10.81
N GLY A 157 -8.06 1.18 9.70
CA GLY A 157 -8.86 1.40 8.50
C GLY A 157 -9.98 2.44 8.59
N ARG A 158 -10.07 3.21 9.68
CA ARG A 158 -11.09 4.25 9.85
C ARG A 158 -10.66 5.63 9.37
N HIS A 159 -9.40 5.75 9.01
CA HIS A 159 -8.79 6.98 8.50
C HIS A 159 -7.91 6.66 7.31
N ALA A 160 -7.93 7.51 6.30
CA ALA A 160 -6.97 7.50 5.21
C ALA A 160 -5.70 8.23 5.68
N GLN A 161 -4.56 7.54 5.63
CA GLN A 161 -3.28 8.09 6.08
C GLN A 161 -2.36 8.40 4.90
N PHE A 162 -1.71 9.55 4.96
CA PHE A 162 -0.69 9.99 4.01
C PHE A 162 0.25 11.00 4.66
N ALA A 163 1.32 11.38 3.96
CA ALA A 163 2.23 12.43 4.41
C ALA A 163 2.43 13.49 3.33
N ILE A 164 2.60 14.74 3.75
CA ILE A 164 3.10 15.82 2.90
C ILE A 164 4.57 16.02 3.25
N LEU A 165 5.45 15.92 2.25
CA LEU A 165 6.87 16.18 2.40
C LEU A 165 7.18 17.58 1.91
N THR A 166 7.71 18.42 2.79
CA THR A 166 8.18 19.75 2.44
C THR A 166 9.71 19.78 2.39
N GLY A 167 10.27 20.20 1.27
CA GLY A 167 11.71 20.39 1.14
C GLY A 167 12.12 21.75 1.73
N VAL A 168 12.90 21.74 2.82
CA VAL A 168 13.37 22.95 3.51
C VAL A 168 14.86 22.84 3.78
N SER A 169 15.66 23.78 3.25
CA SER A 169 17.09 23.90 3.58
C SER A 169 17.85 22.55 3.57
N GLU A 170 17.77 21.83 2.46
CA GLU A 170 18.40 20.52 2.25
C GLU A 170 17.89 19.40 3.18
N LYS A 171 16.64 19.50 3.64
CA LYS A 171 15.97 18.46 4.42
C LYS A 171 14.55 18.24 3.90
N TRP A 172 14.00 17.07 4.20
CA TRP A 172 12.59 16.79 4.05
C TRP A 172 11.89 16.81 5.41
N GLU A 173 10.85 17.61 5.52
CA GLU A 173 10.00 17.68 6.71
C GLU A 173 8.65 17.02 6.40
N PRO A 174 8.35 15.84 6.97
CA PRO A 174 7.06 15.19 6.80
C PRO A 174 6.01 15.76 7.75
N ALA A 175 4.83 16.07 7.19
CA ALA A 175 3.61 16.30 7.96
C ALA A 175 2.68 15.11 7.73
N PHE A 176 2.43 14.33 8.77
CA PHE A 176 1.53 13.18 8.71
C PHE A 176 0.08 13.62 8.86
N LEU A 177 -0.77 13.07 7.98
CA LEU A 177 -2.21 13.32 8.00
C LEU A 177 -2.96 12.01 8.14
N SER A 178 -4.04 12.06 8.92
CA SER A 178 -4.95 10.96 9.16
C SER A 178 -6.38 11.52 9.08
N ILE A 179 -7.07 11.26 7.97
CA ILE A 179 -8.35 11.91 7.63
C ILE A 179 -9.47 10.88 7.73
N PRO A 180 -10.54 11.15 8.51
CA PRO A 180 -11.70 10.27 8.55
C PRO A 180 -12.43 10.28 7.22
N TYR A 181 -13.04 9.15 6.86
CA TYR A 181 -13.85 8.99 5.67
C TYR A 181 -15.18 8.29 6.01
N ASP A 182 -16.09 8.20 5.04
CA ASP A 182 -17.38 7.50 5.20
C ASP A 182 -17.20 5.97 5.29
N VAL A 183 -16.91 5.50 6.50
CA VAL A 183 -16.74 4.06 6.80
C VAL A 183 -18.03 3.29 6.53
N ASP A 184 -19.19 3.85 6.83
CA ASP A 184 -20.48 3.19 6.60
C ASP A 184 -20.77 3.03 5.10
N GLY A 185 -20.44 4.05 4.30
CA GLY A 185 -20.49 3.97 2.84
C GLY A 185 -19.54 2.92 2.30
N TYR A 186 -18.32 2.84 2.83
CA TYR A 186 -17.35 1.83 2.44
C TYR A 186 -17.80 0.41 2.80
N LEU A 187 -18.38 0.21 3.98
CA LEU A 187 -18.98 -1.08 4.38
C LEU A 187 -20.13 -1.51 3.47
N ARG A 188 -20.98 -0.56 3.05
CA ARG A 188 -22.04 -0.84 2.06
C ARG A 188 -21.45 -1.28 0.71
N ALA A 189 -20.37 -0.64 0.28
CA ALA A 189 -19.70 -0.96 -0.97
C ALA A 189 -19.21 -2.42 -1.04
N PHE A 190 -18.78 -3.03 0.07
CA PHE A 190 -18.46 -4.47 0.10
C PHE A 190 -19.64 -5.36 -0.32
N SER A 191 -20.83 -5.06 0.17
CA SER A 191 -22.01 -5.85 -0.16
C SER A 191 -22.52 -5.55 -1.57
N GLU A 192 -22.47 -4.30 -2.01
CA GLU A 192 -22.98 -3.86 -3.30
C GLU A 192 -22.08 -4.27 -4.47
N SER A 193 -20.76 -4.36 -4.25
CA SER A 193 -19.80 -4.74 -5.30
C SER A 193 -19.74 -6.24 -5.56
N GLY A 194 -20.27 -7.07 -4.67
CA GLY A 194 -20.17 -8.52 -4.74
C GLY A 194 -18.84 -9.11 -4.27
N VAL A 195 -17.85 -8.29 -3.80
CA VAL A 195 -16.56 -8.78 -3.30
C VAL A 195 -16.72 -9.73 -2.11
N ASP A 196 -17.82 -9.60 -1.35
CA ASP A 196 -18.14 -10.46 -0.22
C ASP A 196 -18.32 -11.94 -0.62
N GLU A 197 -18.76 -12.21 -1.84
CA GLU A 197 -18.95 -13.57 -2.36
C GLU A 197 -17.61 -14.27 -2.63
N PHE A 198 -16.55 -13.51 -2.85
CA PHE A 198 -15.22 -14.03 -3.18
C PHE A 198 -14.31 -14.18 -1.96
N GLY A 199 -14.37 -13.26 -1.02
CA GLY A 199 -13.44 -13.18 0.10
C GLY A 199 -14.11 -13.29 1.48
N MET A 200 -15.04 -14.20 1.67
CA MET A 200 -15.93 -14.27 2.85
C MET A 200 -15.22 -14.14 4.20
N VAL A 201 -14.12 -14.85 4.43
CA VAL A 201 -13.40 -14.84 5.71
C VAL A 201 -12.62 -13.54 5.88
N LEU A 202 -11.84 -13.16 4.86
CA LEU A 202 -11.02 -11.97 4.89
C LEU A 202 -11.86 -10.70 4.95
N ASN A 203 -12.93 -10.62 4.16
CA ASN A 203 -13.85 -9.48 4.17
C ASN A 203 -14.58 -9.32 5.52
N ARG A 204 -14.93 -10.42 6.19
CA ARG A 204 -15.47 -10.34 7.56
C ARG A 204 -14.44 -9.75 8.53
N ALA A 205 -13.18 -10.14 8.41
CA ALA A 205 -12.11 -9.61 9.25
C ALA A 205 -11.89 -8.12 8.98
N ILE A 206 -11.84 -7.71 7.70
CA ILE A 206 -11.74 -6.29 7.30
C ILE A 206 -12.92 -5.49 7.85
N LYS A 207 -14.15 -5.90 7.56
CA LYS A 207 -15.36 -5.19 8.03
C LYS A 207 -15.43 -5.11 9.56
N LYS A 208 -15.08 -6.19 10.26
CA LYS A 208 -15.02 -6.18 11.72
C LYS A 208 -13.97 -5.21 12.25
N SER A 209 -12.81 -5.15 11.59
CA SER A 209 -11.75 -4.18 11.93
C SER A 209 -12.25 -2.74 11.79
N LEU A 210 -12.90 -2.42 10.67
CA LEU A 210 -13.45 -1.08 10.40
C LEU A 210 -14.50 -0.66 11.43
N VAL A 211 -15.35 -1.58 11.88
CA VAL A 211 -16.39 -1.29 12.89
C VAL A 211 -15.79 -1.10 14.28
N THR A 212 -14.86 -1.97 14.67
CA THR A 212 -14.37 -2.03 16.07
C THR A 212 -13.12 -1.22 16.35
N GLY A 213 -12.35 -0.87 15.30
CA GLY A 213 -11.02 -0.27 15.45
C GLY A 213 -9.93 -1.26 15.89
N VAL A 214 -10.21 -2.57 15.88
CA VAL A 214 -9.25 -3.64 16.23
C VAL A 214 -8.80 -4.37 14.96
N ASN A 215 -7.50 -4.61 14.80
CA ASN A 215 -6.96 -5.24 13.60
C ASN A 215 -7.22 -6.76 13.53
N TYR A 216 -8.41 -7.15 13.12
CA TYR A 216 -8.76 -8.56 12.85
C TYR A 216 -8.19 -9.09 11.53
N PHE A 217 -7.87 -8.20 10.60
CA PHE A 217 -7.27 -8.57 9.32
C PHE A 217 -5.91 -9.27 9.52
N TYR A 218 -5.03 -8.67 10.32
CA TYR A 218 -3.72 -9.26 10.63
C TYR A 218 -3.84 -10.61 11.34
N HIS A 219 -4.74 -10.71 12.32
CA HIS A 219 -4.99 -11.98 13.02
C HIS A 219 -5.55 -13.07 12.11
N CYS A 220 -6.37 -12.69 11.12
CA CYS A 220 -6.90 -13.62 10.14
C CYS A 220 -5.79 -14.19 9.24
N ILE A 221 -4.86 -13.35 8.77
CA ILE A 221 -3.74 -13.79 7.92
C ILE A 221 -2.80 -14.74 8.66
N LEU A 222 -2.51 -14.48 9.95
CA LEU A 222 -1.65 -15.34 10.74
C LEU A 222 -2.26 -16.70 11.10
N ALA A 223 -3.60 -16.82 11.04
CA ALA A 223 -4.32 -18.05 11.37
C ALA A 223 -4.59 -18.95 10.14
N MET A 224 -4.21 -18.55 8.97
CA MET A 224 -4.40 -19.23 7.67
C MET A 224 -3.12 -19.87 7.17
#